data_a867609086f416ab3fa9870f661625bb
#
_entry.id   a867609086f416ab3fa9870f661625bb
#
_cell.length_a   1.000
_cell.length_b   1.000
_cell.length_c   1.000
_cell.angle_alpha   90.00
_cell.angle_beta   90.00
_cell.angle_gamma   90.00
#
_symmetry.space_group_name_H-M   'P 1'
#
loop_
_entity.id
_entity.type
_entity.pdbx_description
1 polymer ?
#
loop_
_entity_poly.entity_id
_entity_poly.type
_entity_poly.pdbx_seq_one_letter_code
_entity_poly.pdbx_strand_id
1 'polypeptide(L)'
;AEGISKVAQAIYPKNLVVRTSDFRTNEFRGLKGGDEVEPIEANPMIGWRGVSRYISPEYEKGFRLECKAIKKVREEYGLTNVIVMLPFVRTPEELKVVKGIMAEEGLVQSKNFKIWIMAEVPAVVLQAEEFAELVDGFSIGSNDLTQLVMGADRDSGILNNMGYFDERNDAVKIALKTIIDAANKKGITC
;
A
#
# COMPACT_ATOMS: atom_id res chain seq x y z
N ALA A 1 15.06 -2.43 9.79
CA ALA A 1 15.31 -3.89 9.72
C ALA A 1 14.99 -4.60 11.03
N GLU A 2 15.59 -4.19 12.18
CA GLU A 2 15.45 -4.89 13.46
C GLU A 2 13.98 -5.08 13.93
N GLY A 3 13.14 -4.06 13.83
CA GLY A 3 11.73 -4.18 14.21
C GLY A 3 10.99 -5.22 13.37
N ILE A 4 11.21 -5.21 12.06
CA ILE A 4 10.62 -6.19 11.13
C ILE A 4 11.13 -7.60 11.45
N SER A 5 12.43 -7.76 11.70
CA SER A 5 13.00 -9.09 11.97
C SER A 5 12.46 -9.72 13.26
N LYS A 6 12.26 -8.94 14.31
CA LYS A 6 11.66 -9.43 15.58
C LYS A 6 10.27 -10.02 15.34
N VAL A 7 9.41 -9.32 14.58
CA VAL A 7 8.06 -9.80 14.29
C VAL A 7 8.11 -10.99 13.34
N ALA A 8 8.91 -10.92 12.27
CA ALA A 8 9.03 -12.00 11.30
C ALA A 8 9.50 -13.31 11.95
N GLN A 9 10.47 -13.22 12.87
CA GLN A 9 10.98 -14.36 13.61
C GLN A 9 9.92 -14.95 14.57
N ALA A 10 9.17 -14.08 15.25
CA ALA A 10 8.16 -14.51 16.23
C ALA A 10 7.02 -15.32 15.61
N ILE A 11 6.68 -15.06 14.34
CA ILE A 11 5.58 -15.75 13.64
C ILE A 11 6.06 -16.79 12.61
N TYR A 12 7.37 -16.94 12.45
CA TYR A 12 7.93 -17.89 11.49
C TYR A 12 7.39 -19.34 11.74
N PRO A 13 7.01 -20.12 10.72
CA PRO A 13 7.15 -19.85 9.27
C PRO A 13 5.95 -19.13 8.63
N LYS A 14 5.02 -18.59 9.41
CA LYS A 14 3.89 -17.84 8.87
C LYS A 14 4.37 -16.54 8.21
N ASN A 15 3.66 -16.12 7.16
CA ASN A 15 4.00 -14.89 6.45
C ASN A 15 3.76 -13.65 7.32
N LEU A 16 4.71 -12.72 7.25
CA LEU A 16 4.58 -11.35 7.73
C LEU A 16 4.37 -10.43 6.54
N VAL A 17 3.24 -9.75 6.50
CA VAL A 17 3.00 -8.68 5.52
C VAL A 17 3.52 -7.36 6.08
N VAL A 18 4.47 -6.75 5.41
CA VAL A 18 5.06 -5.46 5.76
C VAL A 18 4.56 -4.41 4.78
N ARG A 19 3.74 -3.48 5.27
CA ARG A 19 3.34 -2.31 4.49
C ARG A 19 4.48 -1.29 4.49
N THR A 20 4.87 -0.82 3.30
CA THR A 20 5.77 0.32 3.17
C THR A 20 5.09 1.60 3.65
N SER A 21 5.86 2.66 3.94
CA SER A 21 5.34 3.85 4.60
C SER A 21 4.23 4.53 3.79
N ASP A 22 3.17 4.94 4.46
CA ASP A 22 2.00 5.59 3.86
C ASP A 22 1.65 6.89 4.62
N PHE A 23 2.66 7.63 5.03
CA PHE A 23 2.45 8.94 5.62
C PHE A 23 2.04 9.95 4.55
N ARG A 24 1.05 10.76 4.92
CA ARG A 24 0.61 11.91 4.12
C ARG A 24 1.55 13.10 4.33
N THR A 25 1.51 14.08 3.44
CA THR A 25 2.35 15.28 3.53
C THR A 25 2.18 16.03 4.86
N ASN A 26 0.96 16.16 5.36
CA ASN A 26 0.68 16.80 6.66
C ASN A 26 1.25 16.01 7.85
N GLU A 27 1.31 14.69 7.77
CA GLU A 27 1.89 13.83 8.80
C GLU A 27 3.42 13.94 8.81
N PHE A 28 4.06 13.88 7.62
CA PHE A 28 5.50 14.09 7.50
C PHE A 28 5.91 15.50 7.94
N ARG A 29 5.11 16.53 7.61
CA ARG A 29 5.36 17.91 8.07
C ARG A 29 5.39 18.03 9.59
N GLY A 30 4.65 17.20 10.31
CA GLY A 30 4.64 17.13 11.77
C GLY A 30 5.90 16.51 12.38
N LEU A 31 6.76 15.88 11.60
CA LEU A 31 8.03 15.33 12.07
C LEU A 31 9.11 16.42 12.11
N LYS A 32 10.14 16.20 12.94
CA LYS A 32 11.27 17.14 13.08
C LYS A 32 11.94 17.38 11.72
N GLY A 33 11.94 18.62 11.25
CA GLY A 33 12.48 19.04 9.95
C GLY A 33 11.56 18.73 8.75
N GLY A 34 10.39 18.13 8.98
CA GLY A 34 9.46 17.81 7.89
C GLY A 34 8.85 19.04 7.25
N ASP A 35 8.64 20.10 8.00
CA ASP A 35 8.09 21.37 7.55
C ASP A 35 9.00 22.13 6.57
N GLU A 36 10.31 21.80 6.55
CA GLU A 36 11.28 22.38 5.63
C GLU A 36 11.27 21.72 4.24
N VAL A 37 10.85 20.46 4.14
CA VAL A 37 10.97 19.64 2.93
C VAL A 37 9.65 19.17 2.34
N GLU A 38 8.61 19.05 3.17
CA GLU A 38 7.30 18.54 2.71
C GLU A 38 6.41 19.66 2.16
N PRO A 39 5.77 19.47 1.00
CA PRO A 39 4.85 20.44 0.45
C PRO A 39 3.59 20.60 1.31
N ILE A 40 2.91 21.72 1.14
CA ILE A 40 1.56 21.93 1.69
C ILE A 40 0.55 21.51 0.63
N GLU A 41 -0.30 20.55 0.96
CA GLU A 41 -1.39 20.11 0.11
C GLU A 41 -2.74 20.48 0.72
N ALA A 42 -3.69 20.89 -0.12
CA ALA A 42 -5.04 21.21 0.33
C ALA A 42 -5.80 19.95 0.79
N ASN A 43 -5.53 18.81 0.14
CA ASN A 43 -6.16 17.52 0.42
C ASN A 43 -5.10 16.39 0.54
N PRO A 44 -4.33 16.34 1.64
CA PRO A 44 -3.30 15.34 1.80
C PRO A 44 -3.79 13.88 1.74
N MET A 45 -5.08 13.67 2.08
CA MET A 45 -5.70 12.36 2.06
C MET A 45 -5.68 11.71 0.66
N ILE A 46 -5.86 12.52 -0.39
CA ILE A 46 -5.82 12.11 -1.80
C ILE A 46 -4.62 12.68 -2.55
N GLY A 47 -3.64 13.19 -1.81
CA GLY A 47 -2.46 13.86 -2.32
C GLY A 47 -1.28 12.94 -2.62
N TRP A 48 -0.08 13.47 -2.43
CA TRP A 48 1.19 12.79 -2.67
C TRP A 48 1.53 11.83 -1.54
N ARG A 49 1.08 10.60 -1.67
CA ARG A 49 1.25 9.51 -0.69
C ARG A 49 1.39 8.16 -1.39
N GLY A 50 1.86 7.15 -0.65
CA GLY A 50 2.02 5.79 -1.13
C GLY A 50 2.96 5.71 -2.35
N VAL A 51 2.60 4.88 -3.34
CA VAL A 51 3.45 4.59 -4.49
C VAL A 51 3.83 5.84 -5.31
N SER A 52 2.92 6.82 -5.47
CA SER A 52 3.25 8.06 -6.18
C SER A 52 4.42 8.83 -5.55
N ARG A 53 4.57 8.72 -4.22
CA ARG A 53 5.70 9.29 -3.50
C ARG A 53 6.99 8.52 -3.78
N TYR A 54 6.92 7.19 -3.80
CA TYR A 54 8.11 6.33 -3.96
C TYR A 54 8.79 6.48 -5.32
N ILE A 55 8.01 6.75 -6.36
CA ILE A 55 8.50 6.91 -7.72
C ILE A 55 8.90 8.36 -8.05
N SER A 56 8.70 9.30 -7.12
CA SER A 56 9.08 10.70 -7.33
C SER A 56 10.55 10.94 -6.98
N PRO A 57 11.24 11.83 -7.72
CA PRO A 57 12.65 12.15 -7.45
C PRO A 57 12.91 12.64 -6.02
N GLU A 58 11.91 13.30 -5.42
CA GLU A 58 11.98 13.89 -4.09
C GLU A 58 12.06 12.83 -2.99
N TYR A 59 11.43 11.66 -3.19
CA TYR A 59 11.32 10.64 -2.16
C TYR A 59 11.91 9.27 -2.53
N GLU A 60 12.24 9.00 -3.78
CA GLU A 60 12.74 7.69 -4.24
C GLU A 60 13.89 7.17 -3.38
N LYS A 61 14.82 8.05 -2.98
CA LYS A 61 15.93 7.67 -2.09
C LYS A 61 15.45 7.14 -0.73
N GLY A 62 14.38 7.71 -0.19
CA GLY A 62 13.75 7.24 1.05
C GLY A 62 13.15 5.86 0.87
N PHE A 63 12.43 5.63 -0.22
CA PHE A 63 11.87 4.31 -0.53
C PHE A 63 12.96 3.25 -0.74
N ARG A 64 14.06 3.59 -1.41
CA ARG A 64 15.20 2.68 -1.55
C ARG A 64 15.81 2.27 -0.20
N LEU A 65 15.78 3.13 0.82
CA LEU A 65 16.20 2.75 2.18
C LEU A 65 15.23 1.73 2.81
N GLU A 66 13.92 1.85 2.58
CA GLU A 66 12.95 0.84 3.01
C GLU A 66 13.22 -0.50 2.31
N CYS A 67 13.47 -0.50 1.00
CA CYS A 67 13.83 -1.70 0.25
C CYS A 67 15.09 -2.37 0.82
N LYS A 68 16.13 -1.59 1.09
CA LYS A 68 17.38 -2.11 1.71
C LYS A 68 17.13 -2.71 3.09
N ALA A 69 16.27 -2.10 3.90
CA ALA A 69 15.89 -2.64 5.20
C ALA A 69 15.18 -4.00 5.08
N ILE A 70 14.26 -4.13 4.12
CA ILE A 70 13.54 -5.38 3.85
C ILE A 70 14.49 -6.45 3.31
N LYS A 71 15.37 -6.08 2.37
CA LYS A 71 16.41 -6.96 1.84
C LYS A 71 17.30 -7.50 2.96
N LYS A 72 17.76 -6.63 3.85
CA LYS A 72 18.56 -7.01 5.02
C LYS A 72 17.87 -8.05 5.89
N VAL A 73 16.56 -7.88 6.16
CA VAL A 73 15.76 -8.84 6.94
C VAL A 73 15.75 -10.21 6.25
N ARG A 74 15.59 -10.24 4.94
CA ARG A 74 15.49 -11.49 4.18
C ARG A 74 16.83 -12.19 3.99
N GLU A 75 17.87 -11.45 3.64
CA GLU A 75 19.17 -12.01 3.26
C GLU A 75 20.14 -12.16 4.44
N GLU A 76 20.27 -11.13 5.30
CA GLU A 76 21.21 -11.19 6.41
C GLU A 76 20.62 -11.91 7.64
N TYR A 77 19.31 -11.72 7.92
CA TYR A 77 18.67 -12.40 9.05
C TYR A 77 17.98 -13.72 8.63
N GLY A 78 17.97 -14.07 7.34
CA GLY A 78 17.41 -15.30 6.82
C GLY A 78 15.88 -15.43 6.93
N LEU A 79 15.16 -14.33 7.17
CA LEU A 79 13.71 -14.31 7.41
C LEU A 79 12.96 -14.13 6.09
N THR A 80 12.81 -15.20 5.32
CA THR A 80 12.20 -15.18 3.99
C THR A 80 10.68 -15.10 3.99
N ASN A 81 10.05 -15.16 5.17
CA ASN A 81 8.60 -15.07 5.35
C ASN A 81 8.03 -13.65 5.27
N VAL A 82 8.84 -12.66 4.88
CA VAL A 82 8.40 -11.26 4.71
C VAL A 82 7.81 -11.05 3.32
N ILE A 83 6.56 -10.59 3.27
CA ILE A 83 5.82 -10.13 2.08
C ILE A 83 5.78 -8.60 2.13
N VAL A 84 6.01 -7.93 1.01
CA VAL A 84 5.88 -6.47 0.90
C VAL A 84 4.48 -6.11 0.43
N MET A 85 3.89 -5.11 1.04
CA MET A 85 2.60 -4.54 0.64
C MET A 85 2.76 -3.06 0.33
N LEU A 86 2.39 -2.67 -0.90
CA LEU A 86 2.49 -1.30 -1.38
C LEU A 86 1.14 -0.58 -1.18
N PRO A 87 1.13 0.56 -0.46
CA PRO A 87 -0.08 1.33 -0.20
C PRO A 87 -0.39 2.30 -1.33
N PHE A 88 -1.66 2.66 -1.44
CA PHE A 88 -2.22 3.73 -2.24
C PHE A 88 -1.74 3.73 -3.70
N VAL A 89 -1.88 2.57 -4.34
CA VAL A 89 -1.56 2.37 -5.76
C VAL A 89 -2.73 2.87 -6.61
N ARG A 90 -2.45 3.67 -7.64
CA ARG A 90 -3.48 4.29 -8.49
C ARG A 90 -3.51 3.72 -9.91
N THR A 91 -2.34 3.40 -10.47
CA THR A 91 -2.26 2.90 -11.85
C THR A 91 -1.36 1.67 -11.98
N PRO A 92 -1.63 0.80 -12.98
CA PRO A 92 -0.72 -0.32 -13.27
C PRO A 92 0.69 0.15 -13.67
N GLU A 93 0.80 1.33 -14.31
CA GLU A 93 2.07 1.91 -14.75
C GLU A 93 2.95 2.29 -13.57
N GLU A 94 2.40 3.01 -12.57
CA GLU A 94 3.19 3.35 -11.38
C GLU A 94 3.59 2.11 -10.59
N LEU A 95 2.74 1.06 -10.58
CA LEU A 95 3.08 -0.22 -9.96
C LEU A 95 4.26 -0.89 -10.68
N LYS A 96 4.30 -0.86 -12.00
CA LYS A 96 5.44 -1.39 -12.78
C LYS A 96 6.73 -0.61 -12.46
N VAL A 97 6.64 0.73 -12.37
CA VAL A 97 7.80 1.57 -12.04
C VAL A 97 8.33 1.26 -10.64
N VAL A 98 7.47 1.24 -9.62
CA VAL A 98 7.92 0.96 -8.24
C VAL A 98 8.50 -0.45 -8.09
N LYS A 99 7.94 -1.44 -8.79
CA LYS A 99 8.52 -2.80 -8.84
C LYS A 99 9.89 -2.82 -9.51
N GLY A 100 10.12 -1.96 -10.51
CA GLY A 100 11.44 -1.75 -11.11
C GLY A 100 12.46 -1.24 -10.10
N ILE A 101 12.10 -0.22 -9.33
CA ILE A 101 12.95 0.32 -8.24
C ILE A 101 13.25 -0.76 -7.19
N MET A 102 12.25 -1.54 -6.79
CA MET A 102 12.43 -2.66 -5.87
C MET A 102 13.40 -3.71 -6.43
N ALA A 103 13.27 -4.05 -7.71
CA ALA A 103 14.13 -5.02 -8.39
C ALA A 103 15.59 -4.55 -8.47
N GLU A 104 15.84 -3.26 -8.72
CA GLU A 104 17.18 -2.66 -8.69
C GLU A 104 17.82 -2.78 -7.30
N GLU A 105 17.04 -2.73 -6.23
CA GLU A 105 17.51 -2.97 -4.85
C GLU A 105 17.59 -4.48 -4.50
N GLY A 106 17.29 -5.37 -5.44
CA GLY A 106 17.37 -6.83 -5.27
C GLY A 106 16.09 -7.49 -4.76
N LEU A 107 14.98 -6.75 -4.68
CA LEU A 107 13.67 -7.27 -4.27
C LEU A 107 12.82 -7.63 -5.51
N VAL A 108 13.17 -8.75 -6.15
CA VAL A 108 12.50 -9.22 -7.37
C VAL A 108 11.33 -10.13 -7.01
N GLN A 109 10.13 -9.80 -7.49
CA GLN A 109 8.92 -10.64 -7.31
C GLN A 109 9.17 -12.04 -7.86
N SER A 110 8.87 -13.05 -7.04
CA SER A 110 9.11 -14.45 -7.36
C SER A 110 8.27 -15.39 -6.48
N LYS A 111 8.42 -16.69 -6.65
CA LYS A 111 7.80 -17.66 -5.73
C LYS A 111 8.22 -17.45 -4.27
N ASN A 112 9.44 -16.95 -4.04
CA ASN A 112 10.02 -16.75 -2.71
C ASN A 112 9.91 -15.32 -2.19
N PHE A 113 9.50 -14.37 -3.04
CA PHE A 113 9.28 -12.98 -2.65
C PHE A 113 7.98 -12.45 -3.26
N LYS A 114 7.02 -12.23 -2.41
CA LYS A 114 5.67 -11.80 -2.80
C LYS A 114 5.51 -10.29 -2.66
N ILE A 115 4.81 -9.70 -3.62
CA ILE A 115 4.42 -8.29 -3.60
C ILE A 115 2.90 -8.22 -3.62
N TRP A 116 2.35 -7.58 -2.60
CA TRP A 116 0.94 -7.25 -2.49
C TRP A 116 0.72 -5.76 -2.69
N ILE A 117 -0.49 -5.37 -3.02
CA ILE A 117 -0.93 -3.98 -2.97
C ILE A 117 -2.12 -3.83 -2.03
N MET A 118 -2.30 -2.63 -1.48
CA MET A 118 -3.55 -2.27 -0.85
C MET A 118 -4.58 -1.93 -1.94
N ALA A 119 -5.70 -2.62 -1.92
CA ALA A 119 -6.85 -2.31 -2.77
C ALA A 119 -7.73 -1.31 -2.01
N GLU A 120 -7.43 -0.05 -2.15
CA GLU A 120 -8.02 1.04 -1.36
C GLU A 120 -8.37 2.29 -2.19
N VAL A 121 -8.03 2.27 -3.48
CA VAL A 121 -8.36 3.34 -4.44
C VAL A 121 -9.36 2.80 -5.46
N PRO A 122 -10.45 3.52 -5.79
CA PRO A 122 -11.42 3.07 -6.80
C PRO A 122 -10.81 2.69 -8.15
N ALA A 123 -9.68 3.28 -8.54
CA ALA A 123 -8.95 2.90 -9.75
C ALA A 123 -8.51 1.43 -9.74
N VAL A 124 -8.13 0.89 -8.55
CA VAL A 124 -7.81 -0.54 -8.40
C VAL A 124 -9.05 -1.41 -8.58
N VAL A 125 -10.21 -0.96 -8.11
CA VAL A 125 -11.48 -1.67 -8.30
C VAL A 125 -11.84 -1.78 -9.78
N LEU A 126 -11.74 -0.65 -10.50
CA LEU A 126 -12.10 -0.56 -11.93
C LEU A 126 -11.14 -1.36 -12.82
N GLN A 127 -9.91 -1.60 -12.39
CA GLN A 127 -8.87 -2.32 -13.12
C GLN A 127 -8.39 -3.57 -12.35
N ALA A 128 -9.27 -4.17 -11.52
CA ALA A 128 -8.88 -5.21 -10.58
C ALA A 128 -8.24 -6.44 -11.25
N GLU A 129 -8.72 -6.84 -12.43
CA GLU A 129 -8.14 -7.95 -13.19
C GLU A 129 -6.73 -7.63 -13.68
N GLU A 130 -6.48 -6.41 -14.18
CA GLU A 130 -5.14 -6.00 -14.63
C GLU A 130 -4.15 -5.94 -13.45
N PHE A 131 -4.57 -5.37 -12.33
CA PHE A 131 -3.74 -5.38 -11.12
C PHE A 131 -3.46 -6.79 -10.60
N ALA A 132 -4.44 -7.70 -10.67
CA ALA A 132 -4.26 -9.09 -10.27
C ALA A 132 -3.19 -9.84 -11.07
N GLU A 133 -2.94 -9.43 -12.33
CA GLU A 133 -1.84 -9.97 -13.14
C GLU A 133 -0.44 -9.52 -12.66
N LEU A 134 -0.37 -8.41 -11.93
CA LEU A 134 0.89 -7.76 -11.57
C LEU A 134 1.35 -8.07 -10.13
N VAL A 135 0.46 -8.63 -9.28
CA VAL A 135 0.72 -8.83 -7.85
C VAL A 135 0.44 -10.26 -7.39
N ASP A 136 0.90 -10.60 -6.20
CA ASP A 136 0.66 -11.89 -5.55
C ASP A 136 -0.52 -11.87 -4.57
N GLY A 137 -1.09 -10.69 -4.33
CA GLY A 137 -2.24 -10.54 -3.45
C GLY A 137 -2.72 -9.10 -3.30
N PHE A 138 -3.97 -8.99 -2.86
CA PHE A 138 -4.59 -7.75 -2.44
C PHE A 138 -4.78 -7.74 -0.92
N SER A 139 -4.61 -6.57 -0.32
CA SER A 139 -5.09 -6.28 1.02
C SER A 139 -6.10 -5.14 0.91
N ILE A 140 -7.33 -5.39 1.31
CA ILE A 140 -8.37 -4.38 1.20
C ILE A 140 -8.18 -3.32 2.29
N GLY A 141 -7.93 -2.07 1.87
CA GLY A 141 -7.90 -0.90 2.73
C GLY A 141 -9.30 -0.27 2.82
N SER A 142 -10.19 -0.87 3.62
CA SER A 142 -11.62 -0.52 3.65
C SER A 142 -11.87 0.94 4.00
N ASN A 143 -11.07 1.55 4.87
CA ASN A 143 -11.24 2.95 5.27
C ASN A 143 -11.03 3.92 4.09
N ASP A 144 -9.89 3.83 3.40
CA ASP A 144 -9.61 4.67 2.24
C ASP A 144 -10.57 4.34 1.09
N LEU A 145 -10.87 3.06 0.86
CA LEU A 145 -11.81 2.64 -0.16
C LEU A 145 -13.21 3.21 0.08
N THR A 146 -13.73 3.11 1.31
CA THR A 146 -15.05 3.67 1.67
C THR A 146 -15.05 5.18 1.47
N GLN A 147 -14.04 5.87 1.96
CA GLN A 147 -13.88 7.31 1.79
C GLN A 147 -13.97 7.72 0.32
N LEU A 148 -13.24 7.03 -0.55
CA LEU A 148 -13.13 7.42 -1.96
C LEU A 148 -14.33 6.96 -2.79
N VAL A 149 -14.92 5.82 -2.48
CA VAL A 149 -16.15 5.35 -3.14
C VAL A 149 -17.35 6.20 -2.76
N MET A 150 -17.46 6.58 -1.48
CA MET A 150 -18.58 7.38 -0.99
C MET A 150 -18.36 8.89 -1.17
N GLY A 151 -17.15 9.33 -1.50
CA GLY A 151 -16.79 10.76 -1.53
C GLY A 151 -16.98 11.43 -0.17
N ALA A 152 -16.73 10.71 0.93
CA ALA A 152 -16.93 11.15 2.29
C ALA A 152 -15.63 11.08 3.07
N ASP A 153 -15.15 12.21 3.56
CA ASP A 153 -13.96 12.26 4.41
C ASP A 153 -14.23 11.52 5.72
N ARG A 154 -13.43 10.49 6.00
CA ARG A 154 -13.53 9.67 7.23
C ARG A 154 -13.31 10.48 8.51
N ASP A 155 -12.60 11.60 8.42
CA ASP A 155 -12.30 12.46 9.55
C ASP A 155 -13.39 13.56 9.74
N SER A 156 -14.40 13.63 8.85
CA SER A 156 -15.52 14.54 8.94
C SER A 156 -16.56 14.06 9.96
N GLY A 157 -16.58 14.68 11.14
CA GLY A 157 -17.59 14.37 12.16
C GLY A 157 -19.04 14.58 11.66
N ILE A 158 -19.26 15.57 10.79
CA ILE A 158 -20.58 15.85 10.21
C ILE A 158 -21.04 14.70 9.33
N LEU A 159 -20.20 14.27 8.36
CA LEU A 159 -20.54 13.18 7.43
C LEU A 159 -20.69 11.85 8.16
N ASN A 160 -19.86 11.60 9.18
CA ASN A 160 -19.95 10.40 10.01
C ASN A 160 -21.29 10.36 10.77
N ASN A 161 -21.70 11.47 11.36
CA ASN A 161 -23.00 11.58 12.04
C ASN A 161 -24.20 11.42 11.09
N MET A 162 -24.04 11.79 9.82
CA MET A 162 -25.05 11.59 8.77
C MET A 162 -25.03 10.17 8.18
N GLY A 163 -24.07 9.32 8.56
CA GLY A 163 -23.97 7.94 8.09
C GLY A 163 -23.39 7.78 6.68
N TYR A 164 -22.72 8.80 6.12
CA TYR A 164 -22.11 8.68 4.79
C TYR A 164 -20.86 7.80 4.77
N PHE A 165 -20.06 7.81 5.83
CA PHE A 165 -18.90 6.93 5.96
C PHE A 165 -19.34 5.61 6.61
N ASP A 166 -19.82 4.68 5.79
CA ASP A 166 -20.26 3.35 6.22
C ASP A 166 -19.77 2.28 5.24
N GLU A 167 -18.88 1.41 5.70
CA GLU A 167 -18.36 0.27 4.92
C GLU A 167 -19.45 -0.73 4.50
N ARG A 168 -20.60 -0.71 5.16
CA ARG A 168 -21.75 -1.58 4.83
C ARG A 168 -22.58 -1.05 3.68
N ASN A 169 -22.28 0.13 3.15
CA ASN A 169 -22.97 0.68 1.98
C ASN A 169 -22.81 -0.26 0.77
N ASP A 170 -23.86 -0.39 -0.02
CA ASP A 170 -23.86 -1.33 -1.14
C ASP A 170 -22.83 -0.97 -2.22
N ALA A 171 -22.52 0.31 -2.44
CA ALA A 171 -21.46 0.72 -3.35
C ALA A 171 -20.09 0.20 -2.89
N VAL A 172 -19.82 0.24 -1.57
CA VAL A 172 -18.58 -0.29 -1.00
C VAL A 172 -18.55 -1.82 -1.13
N LYS A 173 -19.66 -2.50 -0.84
CA LYS A 173 -19.75 -3.97 -1.01
C LYS A 173 -19.54 -4.40 -2.45
N ILE A 174 -20.05 -3.65 -3.43
CA ILE A 174 -19.80 -3.92 -4.87
C ILE A 174 -18.31 -3.79 -5.16
N ALA A 175 -17.66 -2.73 -4.67
CA ALA A 175 -16.22 -2.53 -4.83
C ALA A 175 -15.41 -3.69 -4.22
N LEU A 176 -15.74 -4.09 -2.99
CA LEU A 176 -15.11 -5.23 -2.31
C LEU A 176 -15.28 -6.53 -3.10
N LYS A 177 -16.51 -6.80 -3.55
CA LYS A 177 -16.81 -8.00 -4.35
C LYS A 177 -15.98 -8.03 -5.64
N THR A 178 -15.87 -6.91 -6.33
CA THR A 178 -15.09 -6.80 -7.58
C THR A 178 -13.63 -7.19 -7.36
N ILE A 179 -13.01 -6.69 -6.30
CA ILE A 179 -11.62 -7.02 -5.93
C ILE A 179 -11.47 -8.51 -5.62
N ILE A 180 -12.38 -9.04 -4.79
CA ILE A 180 -12.36 -10.45 -4.37
C ILE A 180 -12.55 -11.38 -5.56
N ASP A 181 -13.50 -11.07 -6.45
CA ASP A 181 -13.75 -11.86 -7.66
C ASP A 181 -12.52 -11.88 -8.60
N ALA A 182 -11.86 -10.74 -8.79
CA ALA A 182 -10.64 -10.66 -9.58
C ALA A 182 -9.49 -11.48 -8.97
N ALA A 183 -9.31 -11.40 -7.64
CA ALA A 183 -8.33 -12.20 -6.92
C ALA A 183 -8.60 -13.71 -7.08
N ASN A 184 -9.84 -14.13 -6.87
CA ASN A 184 -10.26 -15.53 -7.01
C ASN A 184 -10.05 -16.03 -8.44
N LYS A 185 -10.44 -15.25 -9.45
CA LYS A 185 -10.26 -15.59 -10.87
C LYS A 185 -8.79 -15.80 -11.22
N LYS A 186 -7.90 -15.01 -10.63
CA LYS A 186 -6.45 -15.13 -10.85
C LYS A 186 -5.79 -16.17 -9.94
N GLY A 187 -6.44 -16.59 -8.87
CA GLY A 187 -5.88 -17.51 -7.87
C GLY A 187 -4.83 -16.86 -6.95
N ILE A 188 -4.94 -15.54 -6.72
CA ILE A 188 -4.10 -14.82 -5.76
C ILE A 188 -4.85 -14.60 -4.44
N THR A 189 -4.12 -14.25 -3.38
CA THR A 189 -4.72 -13.98 -2.06
C THR A 189 -5.46 -12.62 -2.05
N CYS A 190 -6.59 -12.59 -1.33
CA CYS A 190 -7.30 -11.36 -1.00
C CYS A 190 -7.73 -11.40 0.47
#